data_5f61eabbc2fa4e3b8a27807446cb44f9
#
_entry.id   5f61eabbc2fa4e3b8a27807446cb44f9
#
_cell.length_a   1.000
_cell.length_b   1.000
_cell.length_c   1.000
_cell.angle_alpha   90.00
_cell.angle_beta   90.00
_cell.angle_gamma   90.00
#
_symmetry.space_group_name_H-M   'P 1'
#
loop_
_entity.id
_entity.type
_entity.pdbx_description
1 polymer ?
#
loop_
_entity_poly.entity_id
_entity_poly.type
_entity_poly.pdbx_seq_one_letter_code
_entity_poly.pdbx_strand_id
1 'polypeptide(L)'
;MRFHHVPGVTLAVINDGKIEWEKGYGVLQEGRPEPVTTATRFQACSVSKPVASMGALALVEKGKLNLDAPVNTELRTWKLPENNFTQKTPVTLRMLLSHSAGMNVYGFGGYPARVPLPSLE
;
A
#
# COMPACT_ATOMS: atom_id res chain seq x y z
N MET A 1 5.39 -5.41 -23.55
CA MET A 1 5.84 -6.62 -22.84
C MET A 1 7.22 -7.06 -23.33
N ARG A 2 7.41 -7.44 -24.60
CA ARG A 2 8.74 -7.92 -25.10
C ARG A 2 9.89 -6.96 -24.83
N PHE A 3 9.73 -5.66 -25.12
CA PHE A 3 10.78 -4.65 -24.95
C PHE A 3 11.30 -4.51 -23.51
N HIS A 4 10.44 -4.67 -22.51
CA HIS A 4 10.81 -4.54 -21.10
C HIS A 4 10.88 -5.88 -20.36
N HIS A 5 10.91 -7.00 -21.07
CA HIS A 5 10.94 -8.35 -20.49
C HIS A 5 9.87 -8.60 -19.43
N VAL A 6 8.66 -8.03 -19.62
CA VAL A 6 7.52 -8.25 -18.72
C VAL A 6 6.84 -9.56 -19.11
N PRO A 7 6.87 -10.60 -18.26
CA PRO A 7 6.34 -11.91 -18.62
C PRO A 7 4.83 -11.92 -18.72
N GLY A 8 4.13 -11.17 -17.88
CA GLY A 8 2.68 -11.16 -17.86
C GLY A 8 2.08 -9.88 -17.30
N VAL A 9 0.84 -9.57 -17.68
CA VAL A 9 0.08 -8.40 -17.24
C VAL A 9 -1.41 -8.69 -17.30
N THR A 10 -2.18 -8.09 -16.39
CA THR A 10 -3.63 -7.96 -16.50
C THR A 10 -4.00 -6.52 -16.79
N LEU A 11 -5.03 -6.33 -17.58
CA LEU A 11 -5.61 -5.02 -17.87
C LEU A 11 -7.11 -5.08 -17.58
N ALA A 12 -7.64 -4.00 -17.04
CA ALA A 12 -9.08 -3.77 -16.91
C ALA A 12 -9.40 -2.34 -17.36
N VAL A 13 -10.48 -2.18 -18.09
CA VAL A 13 -11.04 -0.88 -18.43
C VAL A 13 -12.31 -0.68 -17.64
N ILE A 14 -12.37 0.43 -16.93
CA ILE A 14 -13.52 0.81 -16.10
C ILE A 14 -14.14 2.05 -16.70
N ASN A 15 -15.45 1.99 -16.97
CA ASN A 15 -16.25 3.09 -17.46
C ASN A 15 -17.52 3.19 -16.63
N ASP A 16 -17.90 4.38 -16.19
CA ASP A 16 -19.07 4.64 -15.33
C ASP A 16 -19.14 3.70 -14.11
N GLY A 17 -18.01 3.43 -13.46
CA GLY A 17 -17.92 2.57 -12.28
C GLY A 17 -18.13 1.08 -12.56
N LYS A 18 -18.12 0.64 -13.81
CA LYS A 18 -18.28 -0.76 -14.23
C LYS A 18 -17.06 -1.23 -15.02
N ILE A 19 -16.68 -2.48 -14.82
CA ILE A 19 -15.65 -3.11 -15.67
C ILE A 19 -16.27 -3.31 -17.04
N GLU A 20 -15.74 -2.61 -18.05
CA GLU A 20 -16.15 -2.74 -19.44
C GLU A 20 -15.55 -3.99 -20.07
N TRP A 21 -14.26 -4.20 -19.82
CA TRP A 21 -13.58 -5.45 -20.14
C TRP A 21 -12.33 -5.64 -19.27
N GLU A 22 -11.89 -6.89 -19.17
CA GLU A 22 -10.65 -7.26 -18.50
C GLU A 22 -9.96 -8.40 -19.26
N LYS A 23 -8.63 -8.44 -19.23
CA LYS A 23 -7.87 -9.48 -19.91
C LYS A 23 -6.47 -9.68 -19.31
N GLY A 24 -6.07 -10.95 -19.22
CA GLY A 24 -4.69 -11.36 -18.93
C GLY A 24 -3.89 -11.56 -20.20
N TYR A 25 -2.60 -11.26 -20.17
CA TYR A 25 -1.65 -11.44 -21.26
C TYR A 25 -0.34 -12.04 -20.74
N GLY A 26 0.26 -12.93 -21.53
CA GLY A 26 1.54 -13.55 -21.22
C GLY A 26 1.43 -14.66 -20.19
N VAL A 27 2.52 -14.91 -19.47
CA VAL A 27 2.70 -16.03 -18.54
C VAL A 27 3.02 -15.55 -17.13
N LEU A 28 2.77 -16.43 -16.13
CA LEU A 28 3.02 -16.12 -14.72
C LEU A 28 4.51 -15.93 -14.43
N GLN A 29 5.35 -16.68 -15.13
CA GLN A 29 6.79 -16.67 -14.97
C GLN A 29 7.47 -16.95 -16.30
N GLU A 30 8.56 -16.25 -16.59
CA GLU A 30 9.37 -16.51 -17.77
C GLU A 30 9.85 -17.97 -17.78
N GLY A 31 9.77 -18.61 -18.95
CA GLY A 31 10.13 -20.04 -19.11
C GLY A 31 9.07 -21.04 -18.64
N ARG A 32 7.90 -20.59 -18.19
CA ARG A 32 6.78 -21.46 -17.81
C ARG A 32 5.55 -21.19 -18.67
N PRO A 33 4.74 -22.25 -18.98
CA PRO A 33 3.61 -22.11 -19.90
C PRO A 33 2.33 -21.55 -19.26
N GLU A 34 2.26 -21.46 -17.92
CA GLU A 34 1.06 -21.05 -17.20
C GLU A 34 0.64 -19.62 -17.57
N PRO A 35 -0.56 -19.42 -18.14
CA PRO A 35 -0.97 -18.10 -18.60
C PRO A 35 -1.38 -17.19 -17.43
N VAL A 36 -1.18 -15.89 -17.61
CA VAL A 36 -1.83 -14.88 -16.80
C VAL A 36 -3.31 -14.81 -17.16
N THR A 37 -4.16 -14.83 -16.14
CA THR A 37 -5.62 -14.69 -16.27
C THR A 37 -6.10 -13.47 -15.51
N THR A 38 -7.37 -13.11 -15.62
CA THR A 38 -7.99 -12.03 -14.84
C THR A 38 -8.05 -12.35 -13.35
N ALA A 39 -7.96 -13.62 -12.96
CA ALA A 39 -7.88 -14.07 -11.56
C ALA A 39 -6.44 -14.09 -11.00
N THR A 40 -5.42 -13.80 -11.82
CA THR A 40 -4.02 -13.78 -11.35
C THR A 40 -3.81 -12.64 -10.36
N ARG A 41 -3.22 -12.97 -9.21
CA ARG A 41 -2.88 -11.99 -8.18
C ARG A 41 -1.48 -11.45 -8.40
N PHE A 42 -1.36 -10.14 -8.39
CA PHE A 42 -0.10 -9.41 -8.43
C PHE A 42 0.16 -8.70 -7.10
N GLN A 43 1.42 -8.46 -6.80
CA GLN A 43 1.77 -7.60 -5.67
C GLN A 43 1.31 -6.16 -5.96
N ALA A 44 0.45 -5.63 -5.11
CA ALA A 44 -0.08 -4.28 -5.27
C ALA A 44 0.94 -3.19 -4.88
N CYS A 45 1.95 -3.54 -4.08
CA CYS A 45 2.98 -2.59 -3.61
C CYS A 45 2.34 -1.28 -3.10
N SER A 46 2.78 -0.13 -3.61
CA SER A 46 2.27 1.18 -3.19
C SER A 46 0.82 1.47 -3.58
N VAL A 47 0.22 0.69 -4.47
CA VAL A 47 -1.24 0.76 -4.74
C VAL A 47 -2.07 0.38 -3.50
N SER A 48 -1.47 -0.32 -2.54
CA SER A 48 -2.09 -0.59 -1.23
C SER A 48 -2.33 0.68 -0.39
N LYS A 49 -1.55 1.76 -0.61
CA LYS A 49 -1.68 2.99 0.19
C LYS A 49 -3.03 3.69 0.06
N PRO A 50 -3.55 3.97 -1.16
CA PRO A 50 -4.89 4.56 -1.29
C PRO A 50 -5.98 3.65 -0.69
N VAL A 51 -5.87 2.32 -0.82
CA VAL A 51 -6.82 1.39 -0.20
C VAL A 51 -6.76 1.47 1.32
N ALA A 52 -5.57 1.49 1.92
CA ALA A 52 -5.38 1.69 3.35
C ALA A 52 -5.91 3.06 3.81
N SER A 53 -5.69 4.11 3.00
CA SER A 53 -6.21 5.45 3.28
C SER A 53 -7.73 5.48 3.30
N MET A 54 -8.40 4.80 2.37
CA MET A 54 -9.86 4.66 2.39
C MET A 54 -10.35 3.97 3.65
N GLY A 55 -9.66 2.90 4.08
CA GLY A 55 -9.97 2.21 5.34
C GLY A 55 -9.81 3.12 6.56
N ALA A 56 -8.74 3.91 6.62
CA ALA A 56 -8.52 4.89 7.69
C ALA A 56 -9.61 5.97 7.69
N LEU A 57 -9.97 6.52 6.53
CA LEU A 57 -11.02 7.54 6.40
C LEU A 57 -12.39 6.99 6.80
N ALA A 58 -12.71 5.74 6.48
CA ALA A 58 -13.94 5.09 6.95
C ALA A 58 -13.98 4.93 8.48
N LEU A 59 -12.83 4.77 9.14
CA LEU A 59 -12.75 4.77 10.60
C LEU A 59 -12.90 6.19 11.17
N VAL A 60 -12.37 7.19 10.48
CA VAL A 60 -12.57 8.62 10.86
C VAL A 60 -14.05 9.00 10.76
N GLU A 61 -14.73 8.63 9.67
CA GLU A 61 -16.17 8.86 9.49
C GLU A 61 -17.00 8.24 10.63
N LYS A 62 -16.59 7.07 11.12
CA LYS A 62 -17.23 6.38 12.26
C LYS A 62 -16.79 6.94 13.63
N GLY A 63 -16.01 8.00 13.69
CA GLY A 63 -15.49 8.59 14.92
C GLY A 63 -14.50 7.70 15.70
N LYS A 64 -13.94 6.65 15.05
CA LYS A 64 -12.98 5.73 15.67
C LYS A 64 -11.53 6.18 15.55
N LEU A 65 -11.23 7.07 14.62
CA LEU A 65 -9.94 7.73 14.45
C LEU A 65 -10.15 9.23 14.26
N ASN A 66 -9.13 10.01 14.59
CA ASN A 66 -9.10 11.46 14.36
C ASN A 66 -7.93 11.79 13.43
N LEU A 67 -8.22 12.47 12.32
CA LEU A 67 -7.18 12.87 11.35
C LEU A 67 -6.13 13.82 11.93
N ASP A 68 -6.53 14.66 12.87
CA ASP A 68 -5.73 15.77 13.36
C ASP A 68 -5.20 15.57 14.79
N ALA A 69 -5.55 14.46 15.44
CA ALA A 69 -4.96 14.07 16.71
C ALA A 69 -3.52 13.57 16.52
N PRO A 70 -2.61 13.74 17.49
CA PRO A 70 -1.29 13.15 17.47
C PRO A 70 -1.38 11.63 17.28
N VAL A 71 -0.72 11.10 16.25
CA VAL A 71 -0.81 9.67 15.92
C VAL A 71 -0.34 8.77 17.06
N ASN A 72 0.57 9.23 17.89
CA ASN A 72 1.04 8.51 19.06
C ASN A 72 -0.04 8.28 20.13
N THR A 73 -1.16 8.98 20.10
CA THR A 73 -2.30 8.69 20.98
C THR A 73 -3.03 7.42 20.57
N GLU A 74 -3.03 7.08 19.28
CA GLU A 74 -3.69 5.91 18.71
C GLU A 74 -2.80 4.66 18.70
N LEU A 75 -1.49 4.83 18.53
CA LEU A 75 -0.54 3.73 18.53
C LEU A 75 -0.40 3.13 19.94
N ARG A 76 -0.40 1.80 20.06
CA ARG A 76 -0.37 1.11 21.37
C ARG A 76 0.97 0.47 21.67
N THR A 77 1.42 -0.46 20.84
CA THR A 77 2.61 -1.29 21.06
C THR A 77 3.89 -0.59 20.61
N TRP A 78 3.79 0.28 19.64
CA TRP A 78 4.89 1.07 19.11
C TRP A 78 4.50 2.54 19.05
N LYS A 79 5.47 3.44 19.25
CA LYS A 79 5.30 4.89 19.14
C LYS A 79 6.28 5.45 18.13
N LEU A 80 5.86 6.46 17.39
CA LEU A 80 6.77 7.28 16.60
C LEU A 80 7.80 7.92 17.54
N PRO A 81 9.12 7.77 17.29
CA PRO A 81 10.14 8.43 18.07
C PRO A 81 9.97 9.96 18.07
N GLU A 82 10.07 10.56 19.24
CA GLU A 82 10.01 12.01 19.37
C GLU A 82 11.36 12.66 19.06
N ASN A 83 11.31 13.85 18.50
CA ASN A 83 12.44 14.70 18.22
C ASN A 83 12.05 16.18 18.33
N ASN A 84 12.99 17.09 18.14
CA ASN A 84 12.75 18.54 18.28
C ASN A 84 11.65 19.11 17.37
N PHE A 85 11.34 18.43 16.26
CA PHE A 85 10.27 18.82 15.34
C PHE A 85 8.92 18.28 15.80
N THR A 86 8.85 17.00 16.18
CA THR A 86 7.61 16.37 16.63
C THR A 86 7.12 16.87 17.98
N GLN A 87 8.00 17.37 18.84
CA GLN A 87 7.63 18.06 20.09
C GLN A 87 6.88 19.37 19.84
N LYS A 88 7.23 20.09 18.78
CA LYS A 88 6.54 21.33 18.39
C LYS A 88 5.29 21.07 17.56
N THR A 89 5.36 20.09 16.67
CA THR A 89 4.28 19.74 15.75
C THR A 89 4.15 18.21 15.72
N PRO A 90 3.31 17.64 16.59
CA PRO A 90 3.10 16.19 16.61
C PRO A 90 2.60 15.68 15.27
N VAL A 91 3.11 14.51 14.87
CA VAL A 91 2.67 13.87 13.62
C VAL A 91 1.21 13.42 13.76
N THR A 92 0.40 13.73 12.74
CA THR A 92 -1.02 13.38 12.68
C THR A 92 -1.27 12.34 11.60
N LEU A 93 -2.43 11.64 11.66
CA LEU A 93 -2.85 10.73 10.62
C LEU A 93 -2.99 11.45 9.27
N ARG A 94 -3.48 12.69 9.25
CA ARG A 94 -3.56 13.53 8.04
C ARG A 94 -2.18 13.69 7.40
N MET A 95 -1.16 14.00 8.19
CA MET A 95 0.21 14.17 7.68
C MET A 95 0.76 12.87 7.09
N LEU A 96 0.48 11.71 7.70
CA LEU A 96 0.89 10.41 7.16
C LEU A 96 0.20 10.11 5.83
N LEU A 97 -1.11 10.29 5.75
CA LEU A 97 -1.90 10.03 4.54
C LEU A 97 -1.56 10.97 3.38
N SER A 98 -1.12 12.18 3.66
CA SER A 98 -0.72 13.18 2.65
C SER A 98 0.79 13.23 2.36
N HIS A 99 1.58 12.33 2.96
CA HIS A 99 3.04 12.33 2.86
C HIS A 99 3.73 13.64 3.31
N SER A 100 3.13 14.37 4.26
CA SER A 100 3.66 15.63 4.80
C SER A 100 4.25 15.52 6.21
N ALA A 101 4.38 14.30 6.73
CA ALA A 101 4.88 14.03 8.08
C ALA A 101 6.41 14.16 8.23
N GLY A 102 7.17 14.39 7.16
CA GLY A 102 8.63 14.49 7.20
C GLY A 102 9.35 13.17 7.47
N MET A 103 8.71 12.03 7.18
CA MET A 103 9.32 10.70 7.32
C MET A 103 10.42 10.51 6.27
N ASN A 104 11.60 10.02 6.70
CA ASN A 104 12.76 9.84 5.85
C ASN A 104 12.97 8.39 5.38
N VAL A 105 12.19 7.42 5.86
CA VAL A 105 12.23 6.04 5.39
C VAL A 105 11.10 5.84 4.38
N TYR A 106 11.44 5.61 3.12
CA TYR A 106 10.50 5.58 2.00
C TYR A 106 10.42 4.22 1.27
N GLY A 107 11.16 3.24 1.74
CA GLY A 107 11.12 1.91 1.15
C GLY A 107 12.02 0.90 1.86
N PHE A 108 11.93 -0.34 1.42
CA PHE A 108 12.78 -1.45 1.89
C PHE A 108 12.92 -2.48 0.75
N GLY A 109 13.96 -3.34 0.86
CA GLY A 109 14.30 -4.32 -0.18
C GLY A 109 13.34 -5.53 -0.27
N GLY A 110 12.38 -5.63 0.63
CA GLY A 110 11.48 -6.79 0.72
C GLY A 110 12.14 -8.00 1.39
N TYR A 111 11.42 -9.11 1.41
CA TYR A 111 11.87 -10.37 1.98
C TYR A 111 11.88 -11.46 0.91
N PRO A 112 12.90 -12.33 0.85
CA PRO A 112 12.91 -13.48 -0.04
C PRO A 112 11.72 -14.40 0.23
N ALA A 113 11.24 -15.09 -0.81
CA ALA A 113 10.22 -16.10 -0.65
C ALA A 113 10.65 -17.16 0.39
N ARG A 114 9.72 -17.58 1.24
CA ARG A 114 9.92 -18.60 2.29
C ARG A 114 10.78 -18.17 3.49
N VAL A 115 11.16 -16.92 3.61
CA VAL A 115 11.74 -16.38 4.84
C VAL A 115 10.61 -15.99 5.78
N PRO A 116 10.66 -16.36 7.08
CA PRO A 116 9.68 -15.89 8.05
C PRO A 116 9.66 -14.36 8.08
N LEU A 117 8.48 -13.78 8.00
CA LEU A 117 8.32 -12.35 8.14
C LEU A 117 8.46 -11.96 9.62
N PRO A 118 9.14 -10.84 9.94
CA PRO A 118 9.14 -10.32 11.29
C PRO A 118 7.72 -9.92 11.70
N SER A 119 7.47 -9.92 13.01
CA SER A 119 6.24 -9.32 13.55
C SER A 119 6.21 -7.81 13.30
N LEU A 120 5.06 -7.19 13.47
CA LEU A 120 4.91 -5.72 13.43
C LEU A 120 5.33 -5.08 14.76
N GLU A 121 5.73 -5.88 15.74
CA GLU A 121 6.21 -5.48 17.07
C GLU A 121 7.71 -5.64 17.19
#